data_4e0befca0c414d0c89038067f27980f9
#
_entry.id   4e0befca0c414d0c89038067f27980f9
#
_cell.length_a   1.000
_cell.length_b   1.000
_cell.length_c   1.000
_cell.angle_alpha   90.00
_cell.angle_beta   90.00
_cell.angle_gamma   90.00
#
_symmetry.space_group_name_H-M   'P 1'
#
loop_
_entity.id
_entity.type
_entity.pdbx_description
1 polymer ?
#
loop_
_entity_poly.entity_id
_entity_poly.type
_entity_poly.pdbx_seq_one_letter_code
_entity_poly.pdbx_strand_id
1 'polypeptide(L)'
;KLPDKQRDKFMKEIAAFANTNGGTIIIGMQEDENRLPTKLSGAGMRLGDFDGWLSSFKQMVLSRIRPHLHGIECVPVVLEDNNIAIVISIPKSYARPHSFWDGNKDEFFMRHVNGIMYMDIDDLRKEFLYTNGLQDKIREFRRERISLILANECVGDLGNLAKLVIHIIPEWSFELGNIVDLKQLYMNSSVHPLSGSSWNYRYNADGYCIFGASRLLHYIPTYTQFFHNG
;
A
#
# COMPACT_ATOMS: atom_id res chain seq x y z
N LYS A 1 -7.59 -4.79 -29.00
CA LYS A 1 -8.28 -5.51 -27.90
C LYS A 1 -7.58 -6.86 -27.72
N LEU A 2 -7.00 -7.13 -26.57
CA LEU A 2 -6.35 -8.42 -26.29
C LEU A 2 -7.38 -9.55 -26.35
N PRO A 3 -7.05 -10.73 -26.93
CA PRO A 3 -7.88 -11.93 -26.85
C PRO A 3 -8.20 -12.30 -25.40
N ASP A 4 -9.35 -12.93 -25.14
CA ASP A 4 -9.81 -13.24 -23.78
C ASP A 4 -8.78 -14.05 -22.97
N LYS A 5 -8.16 -15.07 -23.57
CA LYS A 5 -7.10 -15.86 -22.91
C LYS A 5 -5.88 -15.05 -22.49
N GLN A 6 -5.50 -14.04 -23.27
CA GLN A 6 -4.39 -13.15 -22.91
C GLN A 6 -4.78 -12.17 -21.80
N ARG A 7 -6.04 -11.71 -21.79
CA ARG A 7 -6.58 -10.89 -20.71
C ARG A 7 -6.61 -11.64 -19.38
N ASP A 8 -7.09 -12.89 -19.41
CA ASP A 8 -7.13 -13.72 -18.20
C ASP A 8 -5.72 -14.00 -17.65
N LYS A 9 -4.78 -14.36 -18.54
CA LYS A 9 -3.37 -14.53 -18.16
C LYS A 9 -2.83 -13.27 -17.49
N PHE A 10 -3.12 -12.11 -18.05
CA PHE A 10 -2.67 -10.83 -17.52
C PHE A 10 -3.27 -10.51 -16.15
N MET A 11 -4.55 -10.81 -15.92
CA MET A 11 -5.18 -10.63 -14.62
C MET A 11 -4.62 -11.59 -13.56
N LYS A 12 -4.31 -12.83 -13.94
CA LYS A 12 -3.64 -13.81 -13.07
C LYS A 12 -2.25 -13.33 -12.64
N GLU A 13 -1.49 -12.72 -13.56
CA GLU A 13 -0.19 -12.12 -13.23
C GLU A 13 -0.35 -10.97 -12.21
N ILE A 14 -1.33 -10.08 -12.40
CA ILE A 14 -1.59 -8.98 -11.47
C ILE A 14 -1.96 -9.50 -10.07
N ALA A 15 -2.87 -10.48 -9.99
CA ALA A 15 -3.22 -11.10 -8.71
C ALA A 15 -2.02 -11.75 -8.04
N ALA A 16 -1.17 -12.46 -8.80
CA ALA A 16 0.02 -13.11 -8.29
C ALA A 16 1.07 -12.11 -7.76
N PHE A 17 1.27 -10.97 -8.44
CA PHE A 17 2.14 -9.90 -7.94
C PHE A 17 1.62 -9.33 -6.62
N ALA A 18 0.33 -9.00 -6.55
CA ALA A 18 -0.30 -8.45 -5.35
C ALA A 18 -0.21 -9.42 -4.15
N ASN A 19 -0.32 -10.71 -4.41
CA ASN A 19 -0.22 -11.78 -3.41
C ASN A 19 1.21 -12.05 -2.94
N THR A 20 2.22 -11.51 -3.62
CA THR A 20 3.62 -11.76 -3.26
C THR A 20 4.26 -10.46 -2.77
N ASN A 21 5.14 -9.87 -3.51
CA ASN A 21 5.88 -8.67 -3.11
C ASN A 21 5.52 -7.42 -3.95
N GLY A 22 4.42 -7.49 -4.71
CA GLY A 22 4.16 -6.51 -5.75
C GLY A 22 5.11 -6.70 -6.94
N GLY A 23 5.13 -5.72 -7.83
CA GLY A 23 6.03 -5.72 -8.97
C GLY A 23 5.61 -4.76 -10.05
N THR A 24 6.35 -4.82 -11.17
CA THR A 24 6.11 -3.94 -12.31
C THR A 24 5.92 -4.77 -13.58
N ILE A 25 4.90 -4.43 -14.36
CA ILE A 25 4.66 -4.98 -15.69
C ILE A 25 4.87 -3.85 -16.71
N ILE A 26 5.63 -4.13 -17.77
CA ILE A 26 5.85 -3.19 -18.87
C ILE A 26 5.15 -3.73 -20.12
N ILE A 27 4.18 -2.99 -20.62
CA ILE A 27 3.53 -3.29 -21.90
C ILE A 27 4.24 -2.51 -23.00
N GLY A 28 4.60 -3.20 -24.09
CA GLY A 28 5.34 -2.62 -25.20
C GLY A 28 6.83 -2.91 -25.20
N MET A 29 7.27 -3.85 -24.35
CA MET A 29 8.63 -4.40 -24.37
C MET A 29 8.62 -5.72 -25.15
N GLN A 30 9.55 -5.87 -26.09
CA GLN A 30 9.84 -7.15 -26.76
C GLN A 30 10.85 -7.94 -25.97
N GLU A 31 10.66 -9.25 -25.93
CA GLU A 31 11.56 -10.21 -25.30
C GLU A 31 12.20 -11.11 -26.36
N ASP A 32 13.41 -11.58 -26.11
CA ASP A 32 14.06 -12.61 -26.89
C ASP A 32 13.55 -14.02 -26.54
N GLU A 33 14.18 -15.04 -27.13
CA GLU A 33 13.86 -16.46 -26.88
C GLU A 33 14.11 -16.85 -25.40
N ASN A 34 15.01 -16.14 -24.71
CA ASN A 34 15.34 -16.34 -23.30
C ASN A 34 14.46 -15.50 -22.36
N ARG A 35 13.45 -14.79 -22.91
CA ARG A 35 12.60 -13.84 -22.17
C ARG A 35 13.34 -12.64 -21.59
N LEU A 36 14.45 -12.26 -22.19
CA LEU A 36 15.17 -11.05 -21.83
C LEU A 36 14.63 -9.87 -22.63
N PRO A 37 14.47 -8.69 -22.02
CA PRO A 37 13.98 -7.51 -22.70
C PRO A 37 15.02 -7.06 -23.75
N THR A 38 14.59 -6.86 -25.00
CA THR A 38 15.48 -6.48 -26.11
C THR A 38 15.18 -5.12 -26.67
N LYS A 39 13.92 -4.81 -26.93
CA LYS A 39 13.51 -3.56 -27.59
C LYS A 39 12.20 -3.04 -27.03
N LEU A 40 12.16 -1.74 -26.83
CA LEU A 40 10.93 -1.03 -26.48
C LEU A 40 10.18 -0.68 -27.78
N SER A 41 9.14 -1.46 -28.11
CA SER A 41 8.37 -1.33 -29.36
C SER A 41 7.05 -0.55 -29.19
N GLY A 42 6.69 -0.25 -27.92
CA GLY A 42 5.43 0.38 -27.59
C GLY A 42 4.24 -0.58 -27.55
N ALA A 43 3.16 -0.11 -26.99
CA ALA A 43 1.91 -0.87 -26.79
C ALA A 43 0.98 -0.85 -28.01
N GLY A 44 1.39 -0.25 -29.13
CA GLY A 44 0.56 -0.07 -30.32
C GLY A 44 -0.58 0.93 -30.11
N MET A 45 -0.37 1.93 -29.24
CA MET A 45 -1.37 2.95 -28.93
C MET A 45 -0.70 4.32 -28.75
N ARG A 46 -1.47 5.39 -28.98
CA ARG A 46 -1.03 6.77 -28.78
C ARG A 46 -1.44 7.28 -27.39
N LEU A 47 -0.77 8.35 -26.93
CA LEU A 47 -1.06 8.96 -25.63
C LEU A 47 -2.53 9.37 -25.49
N GLY A 48 -3.18 9.87 -26.56
CA GLY A 48 -4.59 10.26 -26.54
C GLY A 48 -5.57 9.11 -26.26
N ASP A 49 -5.16 7.86 -26.51
CA ASP A 49 -5.98 6.66 -26.28
C ASP A 49 -5.81 6.09 -24.87
N PHE A 50 -4.82 6.60 -24.13
CA PHE A 50 -4.42 6.03 -22.84
C PHE A 50 -5.54 6.09 -21.79
N ASP A 51 -6.27 7.19 -21.67
CA ASP A 51 -7.34 7.34 -20.65
C ASP A 51 -8.48 6.34 -20.87
N GLY A 52 -8.85 6.09 -22.11
CA GLY A 52 -9.85 5.07 -22.47
C GLY A 52 -9.37 3.66 -22.14
N TRP A 53 -8.10 3.37 -22.41
CA TRP A 53 -7.47 2.11 -22.04
C TRP A 53 -7.40 1.95 -20.51
N LEU A 54 -6.96 2.99 -19.78
CA LEU A 54 -6.84 2.99 -18.33
C LEU A 54 -8.18 2.73 -17.64
N SER A 55 -9.26 3.37 -18.13
CA SER A 55 -10.61 3.16 -17.62
C SER A 55 -11.06 1.71 -17.79
N SER A 56 -10.84 1.15 -18.98
CA SER A 56 -11.17 -0.25 -19.30
C SER A 56 -10.33 -1.23 -18.46
N PHE A 57 -9.04 -0.93 -18.27
CA PHE A 57 -8.14 -1.72 -17.46
C PHE A 57 -8.59 -1.74 -15.98
N LYS A 58 -8.87 -0.57 -15.38
CA LYS A 58 -9.36 -0.47 -14.00
C LYS A 58 -10.67 -1.24 -13.81
N GLN A 59 -11.61 -1.14 -14.75
CA GLN A 59 -12.86 -1.89 -14.69
C GLN A 59 -12.62 -3.41 -14.75
N MET A 60 -11.66 -3.86 -15.57
CA MET A 60 -11.28 -5.27 -15.66
C MET A 60 -10.69 -5.77 -14.34
N VAL A 61 -9.78 -5.02 -13.72
CA VAL A 61 -9.22 -5.35 -12.41
C VAL A 61 -10.32 -5.48 -11.36
N LEU A 62 -11.23 -4.50 -11.28
CA LEU A 62 -12.35 -4.50 -10.32
C LEU A 62 -13.30 -5.69 -10.52
N SER A 63 -13.51 -6.14 -11.75
CA SER A 63 -14.44 -7.24 -12.05
C SER A 63 -13.82 -8.64 -11.91
N ARG A 64 -12.49 -8.74 -11.98
CA ARG A 64 -11.78 -10.03 -12.06
C ARG A 64 -10.91 -10.36 -10.85
N ILE A 65 -10.56 -9.38 -10.01
CA ILE A 65 -9.69 -9.59 -8.83
C ILE A 65 -10.50 -9.37 -7.55
N ARG A 66 -10.49 -10.35 -6.65
CA ARG A 66 -11.25 -10.37 -5.40
C ARG A 66 -10.38 -10.77 -4.21
N PRO A 67 -10.46 -10.05 -3.07
CA PRO A 67 -11.10 -8.75 -2.88
C PRO A 67 -10.52 -7.69 -3.81
N HIS A 68 -11.16 -6.51 -3.90
CA HIS A 68 -10.69 -5.45 -4.79
C HIS A 68 -9.25 -5.05 -4.47
N LEU A 69 -8.42 -4.99 -5.51
CA LEU A 69 -7.04 -4.57 -5.42
C LEU A 69 -6.92 -3.05 -5.60
N HIS A 70 -6.28 -2.40 -4.64
CA HIS A 70 -6.06 -0.95 -4.63
C HIS A 70 -4.60 -0.60 -4.88
N GLY A 71 -4.34 0.65 -5.26
CA GLY A 71 -2.99 1.18 -5.39
C GLY A 71 -2.24 0.76 -6.66
N ILE A 72 -2.92 0.19 -7.66
CA ILE A 72 -2.30 -0.03 -8.97
C ILE A 72 -2.13 1.32 -9.67
N GLU A 73 -0.90 1.59 -10.10
CA GLU A 73 -0.55 2.78 -10.86
C GLU A 73 -0.17 2.40 -12.28
N CYS A 74 -0.65 3.19 -13.26
CA CYS A 74 -0.33 3.01 -14.67
C CYS A 74 0.22 4.32 -15.21
N VAL A 75 1.42 4.28 -15.77
CA VAL A 75 2.11 5.45 -16.32
C VAL A 75 2.42 5.22 -17.80
N PRO A 76 1.95 6.09 -18.71
CA PRO A 76 2.33 6.03 -20.11
C PRO A 76 3.73 6.66 -20.31
N VAL A 77 4.57 6.00 -21.08
CA VAL A 77 5.89 6.49 -21.51
C VAL A 77 5.85 6.72 -23.00
N VAL A 78 5.96 7.95 -23.45
CA VAL A 78 5.92 8.33 -24.87
C VAL A 78 7.25 7.97 -25.55
N LEU A 79 7.16 7.30 -26.69
CA LEU A 79 8.29 6.88 -27.51
C LEU A 79 8.46 7.84 -28.71
N GLU A 80 9.62 7.75 -29.39
CA GLU A 80 9.99 8.64 -30.51
C GLU A 80 8.98 8.62 -31.68
N ASP A 81 8.29 7.51 -31.90
CA ASP A 81 7.28 7.32 -32.96
C ASP A 81 5.85 7.71 -32.55
N ASN A 82 5.70 8.47 -31.46
CA ASN A 82 4.41 8.84 -30.88
C ASN A 82 3.57 7.65 -30.34
N ASN A 83 4.14 6.46 -30.31
CA ASN A 83 3.60 5.30 -29.62
C ASN A 83 3.88 5.44 -28.11
N ILE A 84 3.19 4.70 -27.26
CA ILE A 84 3.48 4.67 -25.83
C ILE A 84 3.83 3.26 -25.37
N ALA A 85 4.74 3.16 -24.41
CA ALA A 85 4.82 2.01 -23.54
C ALA A 85 4.04 2.30 -22.26
N ILE A 86 3.56 1.27 -21.57
CA ILE A 86 2.80 1.43 -20.33
C ILE A 86 3.52 0.70 -19.22
N VAL A 87 3.85 1.43 -18.16
CA VAL A 87 4.41 0.88 -16.93
C VAL A 87 3.28 0.72 -15.92
N ILE A 88 3.06 -0.49 -15.44
CA ILE A 88 2.04 -0.82 -14.46
C ILE A 88 2.74 -1.24 -13.18
N SER A 89 2.61 -0.44 -12.14
CA SER A 89 3.12 -0.74 -10.80
C SER A 89 2.01 -1.39 -9.98
N ILE A 90 2.27 -2.59 -9.49
CA ILE A 90 1.34 -3.37 -8.68
C ILE A 90 1.93 -3.43 -7.27
N PRO A 91 1.25 -2.87 -6.26
CA PRO A 91 1.74 -2.93 -4.89
C PRO A 91 1.59 -4.34 -4.32
N LYS A 92 2.42 -4.68 -3.34
CA LYS A 92 2.13 -5.79 -2.43
C LYS A 92 0.83 -5.50 -1.69
N SER A 93 -0.09 -6.43 -1.68
CA SER A 93 -1.35 -6.26 -0.97
C SER A 93 -1.29 -6.80 0.45
N TYR A 94 -1.85 -6.06 1.39
CA TYR A 94 -2.07 -6.49 2.78
C TYR A 94 -3.47 -7.08 3.00
N ALA A 95 -4.36 -6.98 1.99
CA ALA A 95 -5.67 -7.63 1.95
C ALA A 95 -5.66 -8.96 1.17
N ARG A 96 -4.48 -9.58 1.06
CA ARG A 96 -4.29 -10.87 0.37
C ARG A 96 -4.85 -12.04 1.18
N PRO A 97 -5.19 -13.18 0.58
CA PRO A 97 -4.95 -13.49 -0.82
C PRO A 97 -6.04 -12.93 -1.75
N HIS A 98 -5.62 -12.41 -2.90
CA HIS A 98 -6.51 -12.04 -4.00
C HIS A 98 -6.70 -13.22 -4.93
N SER A 99 -7.97 -13.51 -5.27
CA SER A 99 -8.31 -14.46 -6.32
C SER A 99 -8.44 -13.77 -7.68
N PHE A 100 -8.22 -14.53 -8.72
CA PHE A 100 -8.69 -14.23 -10.06
C PHE A 100 -10.02 -14.93 -10.29
N TRP A 101 -11.07 -14.17 -10.64
CA TRP A 101 -12.37 -14.67 -11.01
C TRP A 101 -12.46 -14.88 -12.52
N ASP A 102 -12.59 -16.12 -12.98
CA ASP A 102 -12.68 -16.47 -14.40
C ASP A 102 -14.10 -16.32 -14.98
N GLY A 103 -15.09 -16.06 -14.14
CA GLY A 103 -16.52 -16.04 -14.46
C GLY A 103 -17.28 -17.21 -13.86
N ASN A 104 -16.59 -18.24 -13.37
CA ASN A 104 -17.18 -19.45 -12.81
C ASN A 104 -16.55 -19.83 -11.45
N LYS A 105 -15.25 -19.64 -11.28
CA LYS A 105 -14.51 -20.01 -10.05
C LYS A 105 -13.46 -18.96 -9.70
N ASP A 106 -13.11 -18.93 -8.43
CA ASP A 106 -11.97 -18.17 -7.91
C ASP A 106 -10.72 -19.04 -7.94
N GLU A 107 -9.65 -18.50 -8.51
CA GLU A 107 -8.34 -19.14 -8.60
C GLU A 107 -7.30 -18.24 -7.92
N PHE A 108 -6.45 -18.81 -7.07
CA PHE A 108 -5.43 -18.06 -6.33
C PHE A 108 -4.04 -18.37 -6.88
N PHE A 109 -3.29 -17.31 -7.15
CA PHE A 109 -1.95 -17.38 -7.71
C PHE A 109 -0.95 -16.62 -6.86
N MET A 110 0.27 -17.12 -6.83
CA MET A 110 1.43 -16.45 -6.28
C MET A 110 2.56 -16.37 -7.30
N ARG A 111 3.46 -15.40 -7.13
CA ARG A 111 4.62 -15.21 -7.99
C ARG A 111 5.82 -15.97 -7.45
N HIS A 112 6.46 -16.74 -8.32
CA HIS A 112 7.76 -17.35 -8.10
C HIS A 112 8.79 -16.84 -9.12
N VAL A 113 10.05 -17.19 -8.91
CA VAL A 113 11.15 -16.79 -9.82
C VAL A 113 10.85 -17.17 -11.28
N ASN A 114 10.24 -18.33 -11.51
CA ASN A 114 9.97 -18.86 -12.84
C ASN A 114 8.58 -18.52 -13.40
N GLY A 115 7.78 -17.70 -12.73
CA GLY A 115 6.44 -17.32 -13.18
C GLY A 115 5.39 -17.34 -12.09
N ILE A 116 4.14 -17.54 -12.48
CA ILE A 116 3.03 -17.69 -11.54
C ILE A 116 2.74 -19.16 -11.27
N MET A 117 2.34 -19.45 -10.03
CA MET A 117 1.89 -20.78 -9.59
C MET A 117 0.56 -20.66 -8.85
N TYR A 118 -0.21 -21.75 -8.87
CA TYR A 118 -1.38 -21.86 -7.99
C TYR A 118 -0.93 -21.92 -6.54
N MET A 119 -1.65 -21.23 -5.68
CA MET A 119 -1.52 -21.41 -4.24
C MET A 119 -2.08 -22.76 -3.84
N ASP A 120 -1.35 -23.52 -3.05
CA ASP A 120 -1.87 -24.71 -2.39
C ASP A 120 -2.68 -24.35 -1.13
N ILE A 121 -3.22 -25.36 -0.47
CA ILE A 121 -4.04 -25.16 0.75
C ILE A 121 -3.23 -24.54 1.89
N ASP A 122 -1.95 -24.90 2.00
CA ASP A 122 -1.09 -24.36 3.05
C ASP A 122 -0.69 -22.91 2.77
N ASP A 123 -0.45 -22.55 1.51
CA ASP A 123 -0.25 -21.17 1.09
C ASP A 123 -1.47 -20.30 1.38
N LEU A 124 -2.66 -20.78 1.00
CA LEU A 124 -3.93 -20.08 1.28
C LEU A 124 -4.14 -19.88 2.77
N ARG A 125 -3.91 -20.92 3.57
CA ARG A 125 -4.04 -20.84 5.03
C ARG A 125 -3.10 -19.79 5.62
N LYS A 126 -1.84 -19.76 5.20
CA LYS A 126 -0.85 -18.77 5.66
C LYS A 126 -1.30 -17.35 5.34
N GLU A 127 -1.74 -17.10 4.11
CA GLU A 127 -2.14 -15.75 3.68
C GLU A 127 -3.40 -15.26 4.39
N PHE A 128 -4.41 -16.12 4.60
CA PHE A 128 -5.59 -15.76 5.37
C PHE A 128 -5.27 -15.49 6.85
N LEU A 129 -4.42 -16.31 7.47
CA LEU A 129 -3.98 -16.10 8.85
C LEU A 129 -3.16 -14.82 9.00
N TYR A 130 -2.30 -14.52 8.04
CA TYR A 130 -1.51 -13.28 8.02
C TYR A 130 -2.42 -12.04 8.00
N THR A 131 -3.38 -12.00 7.09
CA THR A 131 -4.31 -10.86 6.94
C THR A 131 -5.17 -10.67 8.18
N ASN A 132 -5.71 -11.74 8.76
CA ASN A 132 -6.49 -11.67 10.00
C ASN A 132 -5.62 -11.19 11.17
N GLY A 133 -4.42 -11.74 11.32
CA GLY A 133 -3.48 -11.36 12.37
C GLY A 133 -3.07 -9.88 12.29
N LEU A 134 -2.90 -9.33 11.09
CA LEU A 134 -2.61 -7.92 10.90
C LEU A 134 -3.76 -7.03 11.37
N GLN A 135 -5.00 -7.38 11.01
CA GLN A 135 -6.18 -6.63 11.47
C GLN A 135 -6.34 -6.64 12.98
N ASP A 136 -6.07 -7.77 13.63
CA ASP A 136 -6.14 -7.89 15.09
C ASP A 136 -5.05 -7.05 15.76
N LYS A 137 -3.82 -7.04 15.26
CA LYS A 137 -2.73 -6.18 15.74
C LYS A 137 -3.11 -4.69 15.64
N ILE A 138 -3.70 -4.26 14.52
CA ILE A 138 -4.17 -2.88 14.33
C ILE A 138 -5.26 -2.53 15.35
N ARG A 139 -6.22 -3.42 15.59
CA ARG A 139 -7.29 -3.20 16.57
C ARG A 139 -6.75 -3.12 17.99
N GLU A 140 -5.82 -4.01 18.35
CA GLU A 140 -5.19 -4.04 19.67
C GLU A 140 -4.37 -2.79 19.92
N PHE A 141 -3.51 -2.39 18.99
CA PHE A 141 -2.76 -1.13 19.05
C PHE A 141 -3.68 0.07 19.29
N ARG A 142 -4.77 0.19 18.51
CA ARG A 142 -5.72 1.29 18.68
C ARG A 142 -6.39 1.27 20.04
N ARG A 143 -6.80 0.11 20.54
CA ARG A 143 -7.45 -0.05 21.83
C ARG A 143 -6.51 0.36 22.96
N GLU A 144 -5.30 -0.10 22.92
CA GLU A 144 -4.26 0.24 23.89
C GLU A 144 -4.00 1.75 23.92
N ARG A 145 -3.78 2.38 22.76
CA ARG A 145 -3.52 3.84 22.70
C ARG A 145 -4.69 4.67 23.17
N ILE A 146 -5.92 4.31 22.83
CA ILE A 146 -7.12 4.99 23.34
C ILE A 146 -7.22 4.84 24.86
N SER A 147 -6.91 3.66 25.41
CA SER A 147 -6.91 3.43 26.86
C SER A 147 -5.93 4.36 27.59
N LEU A 148 -4.68 4.46 27.11
CA LEU A 148 -3.66 5.36 27.68
C LEU A 148 -4.08 6.85 27.59
N ILE A 149 -4.69 7.26 26.47
CA ILE A 149 -5.21 8.62 26.29
C ILE A 149 -6.33 8.93 27.30
N LEU A 150 -7.26 8.00 27.50
CA LEU A 150 -8.35 8.16 28.46
C LEU A 150 -7.87 8.13 29.93
N ALA A 151 -6.82 7.37 30.21
CA ALA A 151 -6.17 7.33 31.52
C ALA A 151 -5.27 8.56 31.80
N ASN A 152 -5.10 9.46 30.83
CA ASN A 152 -4.16 10.59 30.88
C ASN A 152 -2.69 10.16 31.08
N GLU A 153 -2.34 8.98 30.55
CA GLU A 153 -0.98 8.40 30.60
C GLU A 153 -0.17 8.72 29.35
N CYS A 154 -0.51 9.81 28.65
CA CYS A 154 0.23 10.32 27.49
C CYS A 154 1.43 11.16 27.91
N VAL A 155 2.36 11.37 26.96
CA VAL A 155 3.56 12.22 27.17
C VAL A 155 3.19 13.67 27.47
N GLY A 156 2.07 14.16 26.97
CA GLY A 156 1.55 15.51 27.22
C GLY A 156 0.19 15.46 27.92
N ASP A 157 -0.06 16.43 28.79
CA ASP A 157 -1.38 16.61 29.42
C ASP A 157 -2.38 17.09 28.35
N LEU A 158 -3.38 16.28 28.06
CA LEU A 158 -4.46 16.60 27.12
C LEU A 158 -5.69 17.22 27.81
N GLY A 159 -5.61 17.42 29.14
CA GLY A 159 -6.72 17.97 29.93
C GLY A 159 -7.99 17.10 29.89
N ASN A 160 -9.10 17.64 30.42
CA ASN A 160 -10.36 16.92 30.58
C ASN A 160 -11.41 17.26 29.48
N LEU A 161 -10.97 17.88 28.39
CA LEU A 161 -11.87 18.24 27.28
C LEU A 161 -12.13 17.05 26.35
N ALA A 162 -13.10 17.21 25.46
CA ALA A 162 -13.34 16.26 24.36
C ALA A 162 -12.07 16.10 23.52
N LYS A 163 -11.74 14.87 23.17
CA LYS A 163 -10.50 14.53 22.44
C LYS A 163 -10.84 14.00 21.05
N LEU A 164 -10.17 14.51 20.01
CA LEU A 164 -10.15 13.92 18.69
C LEU A 164 -8.84 13.13 18.53
N VAL A 165 -8.96 11.83 18.33
CA VAL A 165 -7.82 10.93 18.13
C VAL A 165 -7.82 10.42 16.69
N ILE A 166 -6.73 10.66 15.96
CA ILE A 166 -6.53 10.16 14.61
C ILE A 166 -5.34 9.21 14.62
N HIS A 167 -5.57 7.94 14.31
CA HIS A 167 -4.51 6.95 14.13
C HIS A 167 -4.26 6.76 12.63
N ILE A 168 -3.04 7.01 12.19
CA ILE A 168 -2.56 6.69 10.84
C ILE A 168 -1.58 5.53 11.01
N ILE A 169 -1.98 4.36 10.55
CA ILE A 169 -1.25 3.11 10.77
C ILE A 169 -0.90 2.52 9.41
N PRO A 170 0.34 2.67 8.93
CA PRO A 170 0.77 2.01 7.69
C PRO A 170 0.73 0.48 7.89
N GLU A 171 0.06 -0.23 6.98
CA GLU A 171 -0.08 -1.69 7.10
C GLU A 171 1.29 -2.41 7.10
N TRP A 172 2.26 -1.89 6.34
CA TRP A 172 3.63 -2.39 6.30
C TRP A 172 4.39 -2.23 7.63
N SER A 173 3.92 -1.39 8.55
CA SER A 173 4.59 -1.15 9.83
C SER A 173 4.60 -2.37 10.76
N PHE A 174 3.72 -3.35 10.53
CA PHE A 174 3.68 -4.60 11.29
C PHE A 174 4.52 -5.73 10.67
N GLU A 175 5.21 -5.49 9.56
CA GLU A 175 6.14 -6.45 8.97
C GLU A 175 7.49 -6.40 9.67
N LEU A 176 8.09 -7.58 9.90
CA LEU A 176 9.42 -7.69 10.47
C LEU A 176 10.46 -6.99 9.58
N GLY A 177 11.30 -6.18 10.17
CA GLY A 177 12.39 -5.47 9.49
C GLY A 177 12.04 -4.08 8.96
N ASN A 178 10.77 -3.66 9.00
CA ASN A 178 10.39 -2.30 8.65
C ASN A 178 10.50 -1.39 9.89
N ILE A 179 11.68 -0.85 10.10
CA ILE A 179 11.96 0.06 11.21
C ILE A 179 12.02 1.49 10.68
N VAL A 180 11.23 2.38 11.28
CA VAL A 180 11.32 3.82 11.00
C VAL A 180 12.47 4.41 11.78
N ASP A 181 13.43 5.06 11.12
CA ASP A 181 14.49 5.80 11.77
C ASP A 181 13.94 7.12 12.38
N LEU A 182 13.58 7.05 13.65
CA LEU A 182 13.05 8.20 14.39
C LEU A 182 14.04 9.37 14.49
N LYS A 183 15.35 9.11 14.36
CA LYS A 183 16.37 10.15 14.36
C LYS A 183 16.35 10.96 13.06
N GLN A 184 16.10 10.31 11.92
CA GLN A 184 15.88 11.00 10.66
C GLN A 184 14.60 11.84 10.68
N LEU A 185 13.53 11.35 11.32
CA LEU A 185 12.30 12.14 11.51
C LEU A 185 12.57 13.42 12.33
N TYR A 186 13.41 13.34 13.36
CA TYR A 186 13.81 14.51 14.16
C TYR A 186 14.64 15.51 13.35
N MET A 187 15.57 15.03 12.54
CA MET A 187 16.44 15.91 11.71
C MET A 187 15.70 16.56 10.55
N ASN A 188 14.69 15.92 10.01
CA ASN A 188 13.79 16.46 8.98
C ASN A 188 12.69 17.28 9.66
N SER A 189 13.00 18.51 10.09
CA SER A 189 12.13 19.45 10.82
C SER A 189 10.79 19.81 10.14
N SER A 190 10.37 19.06 9.14
CA SER A 190 9.11 19.24 8.38
C SER A 190 7.91 18.52 8.99
N VAL A 191 8.10 17.71 10.03
CA VAL A 191 7.00 16.98 10.67
C VAL A 191 6.48 17.81 11.85
N HIS A 192 5.37 18.50 11.62
CA HIS A 192 4.71 19.30 12.64
C HIS A 192 3.28 18.79 12.89
N PRO A 193 2.74 18.94 14.10
CA PRO A 193 1.32 18.71 14.32
C PRO A 193 0.44 19.63 13.49
N LEU A 194 -0.81 19.23 13.27
CA LEU A 194 -1.77 19.90 12.39
C LEU A 194 -2.06 21.36 12.78
N SER A 195 -1.80 21.78 14.00
CA SER A 195 -1.96 23.16 14.44
C SER A 195 -1.05 23.52 15.61
N GLY A 196 -0.66 24.79 15.72
CA GLY A 196 0.12 25.34 16.83
C GLY A 196 1.38 26.09 16.39
N SER A 197 1.97 26.86 17.32
CA SER A 197 3.12 27.71 17.02
C SER A 197 4.36 27.44 17.89
N SER A 198 4.24 26.60 18.89
CA SER A 198 5.33 26.24 19.79
C SER A 198 5.29 24.76 20.08
N TRP A 199 6.34 24.05 19.70
CA TRP A 199 6.41 22.61 19.81
C TRP A 199 7.52 22.18 20.76
N ASN A 200 7.20 21.19 21.59
CA ASN A 200 8.18 20.42 22.35
C ASN A 200 8.31 19.04 21.76
N TYR A 201 9.47 18.46 21.90
CA TYR A 201 9.83 17.17 21.32
C TYR A 201 10.34 16.26 22.43
N ARG A 202 9.92 15.02 22.43
CA ARG A 202 10.38 14.02 23.39
C ARG A 202 10.45 12.64 22.76
N TYR A 203 11.51 11.90 23.07
CA TYR A 203 11.56 10.46 22.86
C TYR A 203 11.04 9.76 24.11
N ASN A 204 10.31 8.70 23.93
CA ASN A 204 9.90 7.78 24.98
C ASN A 204 10.09 6.33 24.52
N ALA A 205 9.72 5.35 25.35
CA ALA A 205 9.81 3.93 25.03
C ALA A 205 9.00 3.55 23.80
N ASP A 206 7.94 4.30 23.49
CA ASP A 206 7.04 4.03 22.36
C ASP A 206 7.46 4.71 21.06
N GLY A 207 8.40 5.67 21.10
CA GLY A 207 8.86 6.38 19.92
C GLY A 207 9.11 7.87 20.10
N TYR A 208 8.75 8.67 19.09
CA TYR A 208 8.98 10.11 19.02
C TYR A 208 7.68 10.89 19.14
N CYS A 209 7.63 11.81 20.07
CA CYS A 209 6.45 12.61 20.35
C CYS A 209 6.70 14.10 20.12
N ILE A 210 5.74 14.76 19.50
CA ILE A 210 5.68 16.21 19.33
C ILE A 210 4.40 16.71 20.01
N PHE A 211 4.52 17.66 20.91
CA PHE A 211 3.39 18.19 21.64
C PHE A 211 3.49 19.69 21.86
N GLY A 212 2.34 20.34 21.99
CA GLY A 212 2.26 21.77 22.18
C GLY A 212 0.84 22.23 22.47
N ALA A 213 0.65 23.54 22.53
CA ALA A 213 -0.65 24.13 22.69
C ALA A 213 -0.89 25.18 21.59
N SER A 214 -2.07 25.17 21.00
CA SER A 214 -2.45 26.19 20.03
C SER A 214 -2.86 27.48 20.75
N ARG A 215 -2.23 28.60 20.41
CA ARG A 215 -2.63 29.93 20.93
C ARG A 215 -3.90 30.46 20.29
N LEU A 216 -4.27 29.95 19.10
CA LEU A 216 -5.41 30.44 18.32
C LEU A 216 -6.77 29.93 18.79
N LEU A 217 -6.79 28.83 19.56
CA LEU A 217 -8.02 28.15 20.01
C LEU A 217 -8.02 27.90 21.52
N HIS A 218 -7.73 28.91 22.34
CA HIS A 218 -7.81 28.84 23.81
C HIS A 218 -7.04 27.63 24.40
N TYR A 219 -5.75 27.48 24.04
CA TYR A 219 -4.88 26.43 24.59
C TYR A 219 -5.40 25.01 24.40
N ILE A 220 -5.85 24.68 23.19
CA ILE A 220 -6.14 23.27 22.85
C ILE A 220 -4.81 22.53 22.76
N PRO A 221 -4.51 21.59 23.67
CA PRO A 221 -3.30 20.80 23.58
C PRO A 221 -3.36 19.90 22.34
N THR A 222 -2.29 19.90 21.57
CA THR A 222 -2.11 19.03 20.41
C THR A 222 -0.93 18.12 20.64
N TYR A 223 -1.09 16.89 20.15
CA TYR A 223 -0.15 15.82 20.39
C TYR A 223 -0.06 14.94 19.15
N THR A 224 1.16 14.68 18.68
CA THR A 224 1.43 13.75 17.60
C THR A 224 2.53 12.82 18.05
N GLN A 225 2.32 11.53 17.97
CA GLN A 225 3.32 10.53 18.31
C GLN A 225 3.59 9.60 17.14
N PHE A 226 4.86 9.38 16.87
CA PHE A 226 5.36 8.39 15.93
C PHE A 226 5.86 7.20 16.73
N PHE A 227 5.21 6.07 16.54
CA PHE A 227 5.58 4.82 17.20
C PHE A 227 6.64 4.09 16.38
N HIS A 228 7.58 3.44 17.07
CA HIS A 228 8.42 2.44 16.43
C HIS A 228 7.87 1.04 16.72
N ASN A 229 8.05 0.15 15.80
CA ASN A 229 7.81 -1.27 16.04
C ASN A 229 9.04 -1.82 16.75
N GLY A 230 8.87 -2.20 18.01
CA GLY A 230 9.89 -2.88 18.80
C GLY A 230 10.07 -4.34 18.36
#